data_2d6ac19714bf5367da1ae32266993a88
#
_entry.id   2d6ac19714bf5367da1ae32266993a88
#
_cell.length_a   1.000
_cell.length_b   1.000
_cell.length_c   1.000
_cell.angle_alpha   90.00
_cell.angle_beta   90.00
_cell.angle_gamma   90.00
#
_symmetry.space_group_name_H-M   'P 1'
#
loop_
_entity.id
_entity.type
_entity.pdbx_description
1 polymer ?
#
loop_
_entity_poly.entity_id
_entity_poly.type
_entity_poly.pdbx_seq_one_letter_code
_entity_poly.pdbx_strand_id
1 'polypeptide(L)'
;MSNVPAAVKNLIIINALVMVMTALNENFMYEKFALFYPTSPFFHWWQPLTHMFMHGGFWHLFFNMYTLWIFGSQLERVWGAKKFLLFYFVTGLGAALVHTGVEWLQMQNWLAEAADGSYAAQLSIHSLKMTPTVGASGAIYGVLMGYAMLYPDAVMALVFPPIAMKAKWFVLIFGAVELLTGLTETGGNIAHFAHLGGLIFGYLLMMYWRKSRTLYY
;
A
#
# COMPACT_ATOMS: atom_id res chain seq x y z
N MET A 1 2.28 -28.91 8.48
CA MET A 1 2.08 -27.44 8.37
C MET A 1 3.27 -26.87 7.64
N SER A 2 3.09 -26.31 6.46
CA SER A 2 4.18 -25.64 5.73
C SER A 2 4.62 -24.43 6.54
N ASN A 3 5.89 -24.39 6.95
CA ASN A 3 6.44 -23.24 7.67
C ASN A 3 6.25 -21.96 6.85
N VAL A 4 5.79 -20.89 7.49
CA VAL A 4 5.73 -19.56 6.88
C VAL A 4 7.16 -19.15 6.52
N PRO A 5 7.43 -18.73 5.26
CA PRO A 5 8.76 -18.31 4.85
C PRO A 5 9.30 -17.15 5.70
N ALA A 6 10.64 -17.05 5.78
CA ALA A 6 11.28 -16.21 6.80
C ALA A 6 11.00 -14.72 6.63
N ALA A 7 11.02 -14.20 5.39
CA ALA A 7 10.78 -12.77 5.16
C ALA A 7 9.33 -12.39 5.47
N VAL A 8 8.37 -13.18 5.00
CA VAL A 8 6.94 -12.98 5.32
C VAL A 8 6.70 -13.05 6.82
N LYS A 9 7.25 -14.06 7.50
CA LYS A 9 7.13 -14.19 8.96
C LYS A 9 7.67 -12.96 9.70
N ASN A 10 8.86 -12.50 9.32
CA ASN A 10 9.50 -11.35 9.96
C ASN A 10 8.71 -10.05 9.69
N LEU A 11 8.20 -9.83 8.47
CA LEU A 11 7.33 -8.71 8.17
C LEU A 11 6.07 -8.71 9.03
N ILE A 12 5.39 -9.86 9.17
CA ILE A 12 4.21 -9.99 10.04
C ILE A 12 4.55 -9.63 11.49
N ILE A 13 5.66 -10.17 12.02
CA ILE A 13 6.09 -9.90 13.40
C ILE A 13 6.38 -8.41 13.59
N ILE A 14 7.13 -7.78 12.68
CA ILE A 14 7.46 -6.35 12.76
C ILE A 14 6.19 -5.50 12.75
N ASN A 15 5.25 -5.76 11.84
CA ASN A 15 3.99 -5.03 11.78
C ASN A 15 3.16 -5.20 13.07
N ALA A 16 3.10 -6.41 13.62
CA ALA A 16 2.43 -6.66 14.90
C ALA A 16 3.09 -5.91 16.08
N LEU A 17 4.43 -5.89 16.13
CA LEU A 17 5.17 -5.15 17.16
C LEU A 17 4.95 -3.64 17.03
N VAL A 18 4.98 -3.09 15.81
CA VAL A 18 4.69 -1.66 15.56
C VAL A 18 3.26 -1.33 15.99
N MET A 19 2.28 -2.20 15.73
CA MET A 19 0.90 -2.00 16.21
C MET A 19 0.82 -1.94 17.73
N VAL A 20 1.55 -2.80 18.45
CA VAL A 20 1.63 -2.75 19.92
C VAL A 20 2.27 -1.44 20.38
N MET A 21 3.37 -1.01 19.76
CA MET A 21 4.02 0.26 20.07
C MET A 21 3.08 1.45 19.82
N THR A 22 2.31 1.40 18.73
CA THR A 22 1.30 2.43 18.41
C THR A 22 0.22 2.49 19.49
N ALA A 23 -0.26 1.34 19.97
CA ALA A 23 -1.25 1.30 21.05
C ALA A 23 -0.71 1.85 22.39
N LEU A 24 0.60 1.77 22.64
CA LEU A 24 1.24 2.31 23.84
C LEU A 24 1.46 3.84 23.78
N ASN A 25 1.73 4.40 22.61
CA ASN A 25 1.96 5.83 22.40
C ASN A 25 1.57 6.26 20.99
N GLU A 26 0.27 6.39 20.77
CA GLU A 26 -0.32 6.65 19.44
C GLU A 26 0.21 7.96 18.85
N ASN A 27 0.16 9.07 19.60
CA ASN A 27 0.56 10.39 19.09
C ASN A 27 2.02 10.40 18.60
N PHE A 28 2.93 9.84 19.39
CA PHE A 28 4.33 9.76 19.03
C PHE A 28 4.55 8.90 17.77
N MET A 29 3.91 7.72 17.72
CA MET A 29 4.06 6.79 16.62
C MET A 29 3.53 7.38 15.31
N TYR A 30 2.35 8.01 15.33
CA TYR A 30 1.82 8.66 14.14
C TYR A 30 2.69 9.83 13.71
N GLU A 31 3.06 10.74 14.61
CA GLU A 31 3.88 11.91 14.27
C GLU A 31 5.23 11.53 13.66
N LYS A 32 5.88 10.48 14.16
CA LYS A 32 7.24 10.11 13.73
C LYS A 32 7.30 9.12 12.58
N PHE A 33 6.32 8.23 12.44
CA PHE A 33 6.43 7.07 11.54
C PHE A 33 5.34 6.98 10.48
N ALA A 34 4.19 7.66 10.64
CA ALA A 34 3.19 7.77 9.57
C ALA A 34 3.68 8.69 8.45
N LEU A 35 3.22 8.48 7.22
CA LEU A 35 3.59 9.32 6.09
C LEU A 35 2.71 10.57 6.06
N PHE A 36 3.34 11.72 6.15
CA PHE A 36 2.71 13.02 5.94
C PHE A 36 3.13 13.62 4.60
N TYR A 37 2.31 14.54 4.10
CA TYR A 37 2.64 15.30 2.91
C TYR A 37 3.97 16.08 3.09
N PRO A 38 4.86 16.20 2.08
CA PRO A 38 6.22 16.74 2.25
C PRO A 38 6.32 18.16 2.83
N THR A 39 5.27 18.99 2.73
CA THR A 39 5.25 20.33 3.37
C THR A 39 4.52 20.37 4.69
N SER A 40 4.15 19.20 5.25
CA SER A 40 3.63 19.10 6.62
C SER A 40 4.72 19.39 7.65
N PRO A 41 4.39 20.05 8.79
CA PRO A 41 5.33 20.21 9.90
C PRO A 41 5.75 18.87 10.55
N PHE A 42 5.01 17.79 10.28
CA PHE A 42 5.27 16.44 10.80
C PHE A 42 6.02 15.55 9.81
N PHE A 43 6.33 16.05 8.59
CA PHE A 43 7.05 15.25 7.61
C PHE A 43 8.49 14.97 8.02
N HIS A 44 8.89 13.70 7.90
CA HIS A 44 10.27 13.26 8.03
C HIS A 44 10.67 12.37 6.84
N TRP A 45 11.90 12.47 6.36
CA TRP A 45 12.38 11.79 5.15
C TRP A 45 12.35 10.26 5.21
N TRP A 46 12.25 9.66 6.40
CA TRP A 46 12.13 8.19 6.57
C TRP A 46 10.69 7.69 6.50
N GLN A 47 9.69 8.55 6.60
CA GLN A 47 8.27 8.18 6.62
C GLN A 47 7.79 7.43 5.37
N PRO A 48 8.32 7.67 4.14
CA PRO A 48 8.00 6.83 2.99
C PRO A 48 8.30 5.33 3.18
N LEU A 49 9.22 4.99 4.09
CA LEU A 49 9.51 3.61 4.46
C LEU A 49 8.73 3.17 5.70
N THR A 50 8.71 3.98 6.75
CA THR A 50 8.19 3.56 8.06
C THR A 50 6.68 3.42 8.11
N HIS A 51 5.93 4.23 7.32
CA HIS A 51 4.48 4.14 7.23
C HIS A 51 3.98 2.76 6.78
N MET A 52 4.82 2.02 6.01
CA MET A 52 4.51 0.67 5.55
C MET A 52 4.35 -0.36 6.69
N PHE A 53 4.77 -0.01 7.90
CA PHE A 53 4.66 -0.86 9.08
C PHE A 53 3.60 -0.37 10.07
N MET A 54 3.04 0.82 9.84
CA MET A 54 1.98 1.42 10.65
C MET A 54 0.60 0.95 10.19
N HIS A 55 -0.35 0.81 11.12
CA HIS A 55 -1.73 0.43 10.79
C HIS A 55 -2.72 1.22 11.63
N GLY A 56 -3.82 1.68 11.00
CA GLY A 56 -4.87 2.48 11.62
C GLY A 56 -5.86 1.69 12.49
N GLY A 57 -5.57 0.41 12.78
CA GLY A 57 -6.39 -0.42 13.66
C GLY A 57 -6.22 -1.91 13.41
N PHE A 58 -6.82 -2.72 14.32
CA PHE A 58 -6.66 -4.18 14.32
C PHE A 58 -7.10 -4.83 13.01
N TRP A 59 -8.26 -4.47 12.46
CA TRP A 59 -8.76 -5.08 11.23
C TRP A 59 -7.91 -4.70 10.01
N HIS A 60 -7.37 -3.47 9.99
CA HIS A 60 -6.45 -3.04 8.96
C HIS A 60 -5.16 -3.88 8.99
N LEU A 61 -4.56 -4.08 10.16
CA LEU A 61 -3.42 -4.97 10.32
C LEU A 61 -3.77 -6.42 9.94
N PHE A 62 -4.89 -6.94 10.44
CA PHE A 62 -5.29 -8.33 10.21
C PHE A 62 -5.41 -8.65 8.73
N PHE A 63 -6.15 -7.85 7.95
CA PHE A 63 -6.32 -8.13 6.52
C PHE A 63 -5.03 -7.96 5.73
N ASN A 64 -4.19 -6.99 6.06
CA ASN A 64 -2.88 -6.85 5.44
C ASN A 64 -1.99 -8.08 5.73
N MET A 65 -1.87 -8.50 6.98
CA MET A 65 -1.01 -9.63 7.36
C MET A 65 -1.56 -10.97 6.87
N TYR A 66 -2.89 -11.14 6.83
CA TYR A 66 -3.52 -12.31 6.25
C TYR A 66 -3.22 -12.44 4.74
N THR A 67 -3.35 -11.34 4.01
CA THR A 67 -3.04 -11.29 2.58
C THR A 67 -1.54 -11.54 2.33
N LEU A 68 -0.68 -10.90 3.12
CA LEU A 68 0.77 -11.12 3.07
C LEU A 68 1.13 -12.58 3.36
N TRP A 69 0.51 -13.19 4.36
CA TRP A 69 0.73 -14.59 4.69
C TRP A 69 0.38 -15.51 3.53
N ILE A 70 -0.80 -15.34 2.93
CA ILE A 70 -1.26 -16.23 1.84
C ILE A 70 -0.45 -16.02 0.57
N PHE A 71 -0.42 -14.80 0.04
CA PHE A 71 0.13 -14.49 -1.28
C PHE A 71 1.63 -14.21 -1.23
N GLY A 72 2.09 -13.48 -0.22
CA GLY A 72 3.50 -13.22 0.00
C GLY A 72 4.30 -14.49 0.22
N SER A 73 3.75 -15.46 0.96
CA SER A 73 4.41 -16.76 1.15
C SER A 73 4.60 -17.54 -0.15
N GLN A 74 3.66 -17.43 -1.08
CA GLN A 74 3.81 -18.09 -2.39
C GLN A 74 4.92 -17.42 -3.21
N LEU A 75 4.95 -16.08 -3.22
CA LEU A 75 5.99 -15.33 -3.93
C LEU A 75 7.38 -15.58 -3.32
N GLU A 76 7.51 -15.57 -1.99
CA GLU A 76 8.79 -15.83 -1.33
C GLU A 76 9.30 -17.25 -1.62
N ARG A 77 8.42 -18.25 -1.69
CA ARG A 77 8.83 -19.61 -2.08
C ARG A 77 9.37 -19.71 -3.49
N VAL A 78 8.83 -18.90 -4.43
CA VAL A 78 9.29 -18.88 -5.83
C VAL A 78 10.58 -18.08 -5.98
N TRP A 79 10.68 -16.93 -5.32
CA TRP A 79 11.75 -15.96 -5.56
C TRP A 79 12.88 -15.98 -4.53
N GLY A 80 12.66 -16.62 -3.39
CA GLY A 80 13.51 -16.49 -2.21
C GLY A 80 13.32 -15.15 -1.49
N ALA A 81 13.82 -15.08 -0.25
CA ALA A 81 13.60 -13.96 0.65
C ALA A 81 14.10 -12.62 0.09
N LYS A 82 15.31 -12.59 -0.48
CA LYS A 82 15.93 -11.34 -0.96
C LYS A 82 15.11 -10.67 -2.06
N LYS A 83 14.69 -11.44 -3.05
CA LYS A 83 13.94 -10.94 -4.20
C LYS A 83 12.51 -10.58 -3.82
N PHE A 84 11.88 -11.36 -2.93
CA PHE A 84 10.58 -11.03 -2.36
C PHE A 84 10.61 -9.70 -1.57
N LEU A 85 11.62 -9.50 -0.71
CA LEU A 85 11.78 -8.24 0.02
C LEU A 85 12.02 -7.05 -0.92
N LEU A 86 12.86 -7.21 -1.94
CA LEU A 86 13.03 -6.18 -2.96
C LEU A 86 11.69 -5.82 -3.61
N PHE A 87 10.90 -6.83 -4.00
CA PHE A 87 9.58 -6.62 -4.58
C PHE A 87 8.65 -5.86 -3.63
N TYR A 88 8.56 -6.31 -2.39
CA TYR A 88 7.73 -5.71 -1.34
C TYR A 88 8.07 -4.22 -1.11
N PHE A 89 9.35 -3.91 -0.94
CA PHE A 89 9.75 -2.52 -0.70
C PHE A 89 9.65 -1.63 -1.93
N VAL A 90 9.97 -2.12 -3.12
CA VAL A 90 9.80 -1.34 -4.35
C VAL A 90 8.33 -1.01 -4.60
N THR A 91 7.44 -1.97 -4.39
CA THR A 91 6.01 -1.74 -4.59
C THR A 91 5.42 -0.81 -3.51
N GLY A 92 5.85 -0.93 -2.26
CA GLY A 92 5.41 -0.06 -1.17
C GLY A 92 5.92 1.37 -1.30
N LEU A 93 7.20 1.57 -1.64
CA LEU A 93 7.75 2.90 -1.91
C LEU A 93 7.15 3.51 -3.18
N GLY A 94 6.92 2.70 -4.22
CA GLY A 94 6.21 3.12 -5.42
C GLY A 94 4.77 3.54 -5.14
N ALA A 95 4.10 2.85 -4.24
CA ALA A 95 2.77 3.22 -3.75
C ALA A 95 2.78 4.59 -3.06
N ALA A 96 3.73 4.83 -2.15
CA ALA A 96 3.91 6.11 -1.50
C ALA A 96 4.19 7.25 -2.50
N LEU A 97 5.03 6.98 -3.51
CA LEU A 97 5.34 7.95 -4.57
C LEU A 97 4.10 8.34 -5.37
N VAL A 98 3.29 7.37 -5.82
CA VAL A 98 2.06 7.65 -6.57
C VAL A 98 1.06 8.40 -5.71
N HIS A 99 0.85 7.97 -4.46
CA HIS A 99 -0.04 8.64 -3.51
C HIS A 99 0.36 10.10 -3.31
N THR A 100 1.59 10.37 -2.91
CA THR A 100 2.10 11.73 -2.72
C THR A 100 2.09 12.56 -4.01
N GLY A 101 2.29 11.91 -5.18
CA GLY A 101 2.18 12.56 -6.48
C GLY A 101 0.76 13.04 -6.79
N VAL A 102 -0.26 12.25 -6.45
CA VAL A 102 -1.66 12.67 -6.59
C VAL A 102 -2.00 13.77 -5.59
N GLU A 103 -1.58 13.65 -4.34
CA GLU A 103 -1.73 14.72 -3.34
C GLU A 103 -1.07 16.03 -3.79
N TRP A 104 0.07 15.94 -4.47
CA TRP A 104 0.72 17.12 -5.03
C TRP A 104 -0.13 17.79 -6.12
N LEU A 105 -0.75 17.01 -7.01
CA LEU A 105 -1.66 17.55 -8.01
C LEU A 105 -2.89 18.23 -7.37
N GLN A 106 -3.50 17.60 -6.37
CA GLN A 106 -4.61 18.19 -5.62
C GLN A 106 -4.19 19.47 -4.90
N MET A 107 -3.00 19.47 -4.30
CA MET A 107 -2.44 20.66 -3.64
C MET A 107 -2.29 21.83 -4.60
N GLN A 108 -1.81 21.62 -5.84
CA GLN A 108 -1.69 22.71 -6.83
C GLN A 108 -3.05 23.34 -7.17
N ASN A 109 -4.09 22.50 -7.34
CA ASN A 109 -5.44 22.99 -7.60
C ASN A 109 -5.98 23.84 -6.42
N TRP A 110 -5.86 23.32 -5.19
CA TRP A 110 -6.32 24.06 -4.00
C TRP A 110 -5.52 25.32 -3.71
N LEU A 111 -4.23 25.36 -4.04
CA LEU A 111 -3.43 26.59 -3.93
C LEU A 111 -3.92 27.68 -4.90
N ALA A 112 -4.31 27.32 -6.11
CA ALA A 112 -4.89 28.27 -7.07
C ALA A 112 -6.24 28.80 -6.56
N GLU A 113 -7.16 27.92 -6.13
CA GLU A 113 -8.45 28.30 -5.59
C GLU A 113 -8.34 29.14 -4.28
N ALA A 114 -7.36 28.84 -3.44
CA ALA A 114 -7.11 29.58 -2.20
C ALA A 114 -6.59 31.02 -2.50
N ALA A 115 -5.80 31.19 -3.58
CA ALA A 115 -5.35 32.49 -4.05
C ALA A 115 -6.53 33.38 -4.53
N ASP A 116 -7.59 32.76 -5.07
CA ASP A 116 -8.85 33.41 -5.44
C ASP A 116 -9.79 33.62 -4.25
N GLY A 117 -9.35 33.34 -3.02
CA GLY A 117 -10.08 33.59 -1.79
C GLY A 117 -10.96 32.44 -1.30
N SER A 118 -10.85 31.23 -1.87
CA SER A 118 -11.61 30.06 -1.43
C SER A 118 -11.20 29.59 -0.03
N TYR A 119 -12.07 29.76 0.97
CA TYR A 119 -11.87 29.25 2.32
C TYR A 119 -11.90 27.71 2.36
N ALA A 120 -12.72 27.08 1.52
CA ALA A 120 -12.78 25.63 1.41
C ALA A 120 -11.43 25.02 0.96
N ALA A 121 -10.78 25.64 -0.04
CA ALA A 121 -9.46 25.24 -0.49
C ALA A 121 -8.39 25.39 0.61
N GLN A 122 -8.44 26.46 1.41
CA GLN A 122 -7.54 26.64 2.57
C GLN A 122 -7.71 25.53 3.61
N LEU A 123 -8.95 25.12 3.90
CA LEU A 123 -9.23 23.99 4.78
C LEU A 123 -8.72 22.68 4.21
N SER A 124 -8.88 22.44 2.91
CA SER A 124 -8.39 21.22 2.24
C SER A 124 -6.87 21.14 2.29
N ILE A 125 -6.16 22.24 2.04
CA ILE A 125 -4.69 22.32 2.18
C ILE A 125 -4.27 21.99 3.61
N HIS A 126 -4.94 22.56 4.60
CA HIS A 126 -4.64 22.30 6.01
C HIS A 126 -4.89 20.82 6.35
N SER A 127 -6.04 20.29 5.97
CA SER A 127 -6.41 18.88 6.20
C SER A 127 -5.37 17.92 5.58
N LEU A 128 -4.98 18.13 4.32
CA LEU A 128 -3.98 17.29 3.67
C LEU A 128 -2.65 17.27 4.44
N LYS A 129 -2.19 18.42 4.90
CA LYS A 129 -0.94 18.52 5.66
C LYS A 129 -0.99 17.84 7.03
N MET A 130 -2.19 17.74 7.63
CA MET A 130 -2.38 17.20 8.98
C MET A 130 -2.85 15.74 8.97
N THR A 131 -3.23 15.19 7.83
CA THR A 131 -3.73 13.81 7.74
C THR A 131 -2.58 12.86 7.41
N PRO A 132 -2.28 11.89 8.30
CA PRO A 132 -1.25 10.89 8.05
C PRO A 132 -1.78 9.73 7.21
N THR A 133 -0.90 9.16 6.40
CA THR A 133 -1.14 7.89 5.67
C THR A 133 -0.33 6.77 6.31
N VAL A 134 -0.96 5.62 6.53
CA VAL A 134 -0.37 4.42 7.14
C VAL A 134 -0.83 3.16 6.44
N GLY A 135 0.02 2.16 6.39
CA GLY A 135 -0.36 0.81 5.96
C GLY A 135 0.65 0.11 5.07
N ALA A 136 0.72 -1.20 5.22
CA ALA A 136 1.43 -2.09 4.30
C ALA A 136 0.68 -2.28 2.97
N SER A 137 -0.54 -1.76 2.86
CA SER A 137 -1.48 -2.11 1.80
C SER A 137 -0.94 -1.80 0.39
N GLY A 138 -0.21 -0.72 0.19
CA GLY A 138 0.44 -0.43 -1.09
C GLY A 138 1.38 -1.57 -1.54
N ALA A 139 2.24 -2.05 -0.65
CA ALA A 139 3.08 -3.22 -0.92
C ALA A 139 2.25 -4.51 -1.11
N ILE A 140 1.17 -4.67 -0.35
CA ILE A 140 0.25 -5.82 -0.46
C ILE A 140 -0.43 -5.85 -1.83
N TYR A 141 -0.89 -4.72 -2.35
CA TYR A 141 -1.44 -4.65 -3.71
C TYR A 141 -0.39 -5.01 -4.76
N GLY A 142 0.88 -4.61 -4.55
CA GLY A 142 2.01 -5.10 -5.34
C GLY A 142 2.14 -6.63 -5.26
N VAL A 143 2.09 -7.22 -4.07
CA VAL A 143 2.12 -8.67 -3.85
C VAL A 143 0.97 -9.37 -4.59
N LEU A 144 -0.24 -8.84 -4.53
CA LEU A 144 -1.40 -9.36 -5.28
C LEU A 144 -1.17 -9.30 -6.80
N MET A 145 -0.60 -8.21 -7.32
CA MET A 145 -0.23 -8.09 -8.73
C MET A 145 0.81 -9.14 -9.12
N GLY A 146 1.88 -9.30 -8.33
CA GLY A 146 2.91 -10.31 -8.55
C GLY A 146 2.33 -11.73 -8.57
N TYR A 147 1.44 -12.03 -7.63
CA TYR A 147 0.74 -13.32 -7.58
C TYR A 147 -0.15 -13.54 -8.80
N ALA A 148 -0.95 -12.56 -9.19
CA ALA A 148 -1.84 -12.67 -10.34
C ALA A 148 -1.08 -12.82 -11.67
N MET A 149 0.11 -12.23 -11.78
CA MET A 149 0.96 -12.39 -12.96
C MET A 149 1.68 -13.75 -13.02
N LEU A 150 2.01 -14.36 -11.88
CA LEU A 150 2.59 -15.73 -11.83
C LEU A 150 1.52 -16.80 -11.97
N TYR A 151 0.34 -16.59 -11.40
CA TYR A 151 -0.73 -17.57 -11.33
C TYR A 151 -2.08 -16.98 -11.80
N PRO A 152 -2.17 -16.54 -13.08
CA PRO A 152 -3.31 -15.75 -13.57
C PRO A 152 -4.65 -16.50 -13.51
N ASP A 153 -4.62 -17.81 -13.61
CA ASP A 153 -5.80 -18.67 -13.61
C ASP A 153 -6.08 -19.36 -12.25
N ALA A 154 -5.25 -19.07 -11.22
CA ALA A 154 -5.49 -19.54 -9.87
C ALA A 154 -6.81 -18.93 -9.34
N VAL A 155 -7.65 -19.77 -8.73
CA VAL A 155 -8.93 -19.32 -8.16
C VAL A 155 -8.68 -18.71 -6.79
N MET A 156 -9.03 -17.44 -6.63
CA MET A 156 -9.05 -16.71 -5.37
C MET A 156 -10.49 -16.64 -4.87
N ALA A 157 -10.69 -17.02 -3.62
CA ALA A 157 -12.02 -16.95 -2.98
C ALA A 157 -12.04 -15.82 -1.94
N LEU A 158 -12.96 -14.89 -2.11
CA LEU A 158 -13.34 -13.96 -1.06
C LEU A 158 -14.21 -14.68 -0.04
N VAL A 159 -13.99 -14.41 1.23
CA VAL A 159 -14.81 -14.96 2.31
C VAL A 159 -16.14 -14.21 2.39
N PHE A 160 -16.09 -12.90 2.14
CA PHE A 160 -17.28 -12.04 2.17
C PHE A 160 -17.17 -10.90 1.14
N PRO A 161 -18.09 -10.81 0.18
CA PRO A 161 -19.09 -11.83 -0.18
C PRO A 161 -18.41 -13.11 -0.69
N PRO A 162 -19.06 -14.29 -0.61
CA PRO A 162 -18.45 -15.56 -1.02
C PRO A 162 -18.39 -15.67 -2.55
N ILE A 163 -17.41 -15.00 -3.13
CA ILE A 163 -17.17 -14.94 -4.57
C ILE A 163 -15.82 -15.55 -4.86
N ALA A 164 -15.79 -16.51 -5.80
CA ALA A 164 -14.57 -17.10 -6.33
C ALA A 164 -14.31 -16.60 -7.74
N MET A 165 -13.09 -16.10 -7.99
CA MET A 165 -12.69 -15.65 -9.33
C MET A 165 -11.21 -15.92 -9.58
N LYS A 166 -10.79 -15.92 -10.84
CA LYS A 166 -9.40 -16.05 -11.22
C LYS A 166 -8.58 -14.83 -10.75
N ALA A 167 -7.34 -15.05 -10.32
CA ALA A 167 -6.46 -14.02 -9.77
C ALA A 167 -6.31 -12.79 -10.70
N LYS A 168 -6.19 -13.02 -12.02
CA LYS A 168 -6.13 -11.93 -13.00
C LYS A 168 -7.36 -11.02 -12.97
N TRP A 169 -8.56 -11.57 -12.82
CA TRP A 169 -9.80 -10.80 -12.75
C TRP A 169 -9.95 -10.10 -11.40
N PHE A 170 -9.53 -10.79 -10.32
CA PHE A 170 -9.51 -10.21 -8.98
C PHE A 170 -8.71 -8.89 -8.98
N VAL A 171 -7.46 -8.92 -9.43
CA VAL A 171 -6.58 -7.74 -9.43
C VAL A 171 -7.11 -6.62 -10.36
N LEU A 172 -7.66 -6.97 -11.54
CA LEU A 172 -8.24 -5.98 -12.45
C LEU A 172 -9.47 -5.30 -11.87
N ILE A 173 -10.39 -6.07 -11.29
CA ILE A 173 -11.63 -5.53 -10.70
C ILE A 173 -11.29 -4.66 -9.48
N PHE A 174 -10.42 -5.13 -8.58
CA PHE A 174 -10.03 -4.35 -7.41
C PHE A 174 -9.27 -3.08 -7.82
N GLY A 175 -8.38 -3.16 -8.80
CA GLY A 175 -7.72 -1.97 -9.35
C GLY A 175 -8.70 -0.97 -9.96
N ALA A 176 -9.72 -1.44 -10.68
CA ALA A 176 -10.77 -0.58 -11.22
C ALA A 176 -11.63 0.07 -10.10
N VAL A 177 -11.96 -0.68 -9.06
CA VAL A 177 -12.67 -0.16 -7.89
C VAL A 177 -11.84 0.91 -7.19
N GLU A 178 -10.55 0.66 -6.93
CA GLU A 178 -9.66 1.65 -6.31
C GLU A 178 -9.55 2.92 -7.15
N LEU A 179 -9.47 2.80 -8.47
CA LEU A 179 -9.45 3.96 -9.36
C LEU A 179 -10.75 4.77 -9.28
N LEU A 180 -11.89 4.09 -9.40
CA LEU A 180 -13.20 4.75 -9.37
C LEU A 180 -13.48 5.43 -8.03
N THR A 181 -13.18 4.74 -6.92
CA THR A 181 -13.37 5.31 -5.57
C THR A 181 -12.42 6.47 -5.30
N GLY A 182 -11.17 6.38 -5.77
CA GLY A 182 -10.22 7.48 -5.68
C GLY A 182 -10.61 8.72 -6.51
N LEU A 183 -11.16 8.53 -7.71
CA LEU A 183 -11.62 9.63 -8.56
C LEU A 183 -12.93 10.27 -8.08
N THR A 184 -13.81 9.51 -7.44
CA THR A 184 -15.10 10.00 -6.93
C THR A 184 -15.02 10.50 -5.49
N GLU A 185 -13.83 10.41 -4.87
CA GLU A 185 -13.60 10.73 -3.44
C GLU A 185 -14.56 9.98 -2.50
N THR A 186 -15.13 8.87 -2.99
CA THR A 186 -15.98 7.98 -2.19
C THR A 186 -15.11 6.98 -1.44
N GLY A 187 -15.36 6.78 -0.16
CA GLY A 187 -14.61 5.83 0.68
C GLY A 187 -13.76 6.48 1.77
N GLY A 188 -13.88 7.78 1.97
CA GLY A 188 -13.24 8.50 3.08
C GLY A 188 -11.72 8.65 2.90
N ASN A 189 -10.99 8.55 4.00
CA ASN A 189 -9.53 8.76 4.04
C ASN A 189 -8.71 7.53 3.57
N ILE A 190 -9.28 6.70 2.69
CA ILE A 190 -8.55 5.53 2.18
C ILE A 190 -7.58 5.97 1.09
N ALA A 191 -6.34 5.51 1.18
CA ALA A 191 -5.29 5.84 0.23
C ALA A 191 -5.42 5.03 -1.08
N HIS A 192 -6.53 5.20 -1.81
CA HIS A 192 -6.83 4.48 -3.06
C HIS A 192 -5.68 4.56 -4.07
N PHE A 193 -5.08 5.73 -4.22
CA PHE A 193 -3.95 5.94 -5.13
C PHE A 193 -2.66 5.25 -4.65
N ALA A 194 -2.48 5.00 -3.34
CA ALA A 194 -1.40 4.17 -2.86
C ALA A 194 -1.60 2.70 -3.30
N HIS A 195 -2.82 2.18 -3.23
CA HIS A 195 -3.13 0.83 -3.70
C HIS A 195 -2.87 0.68 -5.21
N LEU A 196 -3.33 1.64 -6.01
CA LEU A 196 -3.05 1.70 -7.46
C LEU A 196 -1.54 1.79 -7.73
N GLY A 197 -0.82 2.62 -6.99
CA GLY A 197 0.63 2.71 -7.08
C GLY A 197 1.31 1.37 -6.84
N GLY A 198 0.88 0.63 -5.83
CA GLY A 198 1.36 -0.73 -5.57
C GLY A 198 1.13 -1.69 -6.74
N LEU A 199 -0.07 -1.67 -7.34
CA LEU A 199 -0.38 -2.46 -8.53
C LEU A 199 0.52 -2.08 -9.71
N ILE A 200 0.68 -0.78 -9.99
CA ILE A 200 1.49 -0.27 -11.11
C ILE A 200 2.95 -0.67 -10.95
N PHE A 201 3.56 -0.40 -9.80
CA PHE A 201 4.96 -0.75 -9.55
C PHE A 201 5.17 -2.26 -9.50
N GLY A 202 4.20 -3.02 -8.99
CA GLY A 202 4.19 -4.48 -9.06
C GLY A 202 4.22 -4.99 -10.50
N TYR A 203 3.33 -4.46 -11.34
CA TYR A 203 3.27 -4.79 -12.76
C TYR A 203 4.58 -4.44 -13.48
N LEU A 204 5.08 -3.21 -13.31
CA LEU A 204 6.30 -2.75 -13.96
C LEU A 204 7.53 -3.60 -13.58
N LEU A 205 7.69 -3.93 -12.29
CA LEU A 205 8.79 -4.75 -11.82
C LEU A 205 8.70 -6.19 -12.33
N MET A 206 7.50 -6.77 -12.37
CA MET A 206 7.25 -8.08 -12.97
C MET A 206 7.59 -8.11 -14.47
N MET A 207 7.18 -7.09 -15.22
CA MET A 207 7.50 -6.95 -16.64
C MET A 207 9.00 -6.82 -16.87
N TYR A 208 9.69 -6.02 -16.04
CA TYR A 208 11.14 -5.88 -16.07
C TYR A 208 11.83 -7.25 -15.85
N TRP A 209 11.45 -8.00 -14.81
CA TRP A 209 12.02 -9.31 -14.52
C TRP A 209 11.72 -10.35 -15.62
N ARG A 210 10.54 -10.27 -16.22
CA ARG A 210 10.19 -11.13 -17.37
C ARG A 210 11.10 -10.85 -18.58
N LYS A 211 11.29 -9.57 -18.89
CA LYS A 211 12.16 -9.14 -20.01
C LYS A 211 13.63 -9.48 -19.78
N SER A 212 14.13 -9.32 -18.56
CA SER A 212 15.50 -9.65 -18.16
C SER A 212 15.72 -11.14 -17.95
N ARG A 213 14.70 -11.99 -18.10
CA ARG A 213 14.72 -13.44 -17.82
C ARG A 213 15.11 -13.81 -16.39
N THR A 214 14.90 -12.90 -15.45
CA THR A 214 15.21 -13.10 -14.02
C THR A 214 13.97 -13.40 -13.18
N LEU A 215 12.83 -13.71 -13.80
CA LEU A 215 11.56 -13.87 -13.08
C LEU A 215 11.61 -14.99 -12.03
N TYR A 216 12.33 -16.05 -12.28
CA TYR A 216 12.45 -17.24 -11.41
C TYR A 216 13.83 -17.42 -10.76
N TYR A 217 14.75 -16.48 -10.97
CA TYR A 217 16.13 -16.57 -10.47
C TYR A 217 16.55 -15.34 -9.67
#